data_51c4456d2bc7aa2bb402b893e940c99b
#
_entry.id   51c4456d2bc7aa2bb402b893e940c99b
#
_cell.length_a   1.000
_cell.length_b   1.000
_cell.length_c   1.000
_cell.angle_alpha   90.00
_cell.angle_beta   90.00
_cell.angle_gamma   90.00
#
_symmetry.space_group_name_H-M   'P 1'
#
loop_
_entity.id
_entity.type
_entity.pdbx_description
1 polymer ?
#
loop_
_entity_poly.entity_id
_entity_poly.type
_entity_poly.pdbx_seq_one_letter_code
_entity_poly.pdbx_strand_id
1 'polypeptide(L)'
;MSTGKKKKISAGKRKFRRFLRIYASILGIATIVVCIIVWGRLKNYQESYDNSKSKHSPDKFMNEFVDNLDYEKILGYVKNYGINVETGINPKENHAAYFAACVAADGAKYDKNDKYTSVMPVYDVYAGDTRIAVLSLKADGKSDSFGFHDWKIRDMAFDTNEIDYKTTTVTVNEGMVLKYNGQAVGDEYKIDSTDNDAIRAKARALGASVPAVETYVIKDTFGSRNITAT
;
A
#
# COMPACT_ATOMS: atom_id res chain seq x y z
N MET A 1 -55.33 -41.86 -65.17
CA MET A 1 -53.90 -42.15 -64.84
C MET A 1 -53.04 -41.15 -65.67
N SER A 2 -52.49 -40.12 -65.02
CA SER A 2 -51.63 -39.13 -65.64
C SER A 2 -50.19 -39.51 -65.45
N THR A 3 -49.53 -39.95 -66.52
CA THR A 3 -48.13 -40.29 -66.58
C THR A 3 -47.27 -39.02 -66.60
N GLY A 4 -46.81 -38.51 -65.48
CA GLY A 4 -45.93 -37.34 -65.40
C GLY A 4 -44.60 -37.58 -66.14
N LYS A 5 -44.41 -36.96 -67.29
CA LYS A 5 -43.16 -36.92 -68.07
C LYS A 5 -42.04 -36.30 -67.22
N LYS A 6 -41.10 -37.12 -66.69
CA LYS A 6 -39.86 -36.64 -66.07
C LYS A 6 -39.03 -35.83 -67.09
N LYS A 7 -38.96 -34.52 -66.94
CA LYS A 7 -38.12 -33.62 -67.76
C LYS A 7 -36.65 -34.08 -67.65
N LYS A 8 -36.05 -34.59 -68.76
CA LYS A 8 -34.62 -34.89 -68.82
C LYS A 8 -33.79 -33.60 -68.64
N ILE A 9 -33.01 -33.48 -67.57
CA ILE A 9 -32.11 -32.38 -67.36
C ILE A 9 -31.00 -32.39 -68.42
N SER A 10 -30.78 -31.29 -69.12
CA SER A 10 -29.78 -31.21 -70.21
C SER A 10 -28.37 -31.48 -69.67
N ALA A 11 -27.47 -32.05 -70.49
CA ALA A 11 -26.11 -32.43 -70.14
C ALA A 11 -25.28 -31.25 -69.57
N GLY A 12 -25.50 -30.02 -70.05
CA GLY A 12 -24.88 -28.80 -69.56
C GLY A 12 -25.28 -28.42 -68.12
N LYS A 13 -26.59 -28.61 -67.78
CA LYS A 13 -27.08 -28.37 -66.45
C LYS A 13 -26.51 -29.40 -65.47
N ARG A 14 -26.21 -30.61 -65.86
CA ARG A 14 -25.56 -31.61 -64.99
C ARG A 14 -24.08 -31.30 -64.71
N LYS A 15 -23.33 -30.87 -65.78
CA LYS A 15 -21.94 -30.42 -65.67
C LYS A 15 -21.82 -29.20 -64.76
N PHE A 16 -22.69 -28.21 -64.91
CA PHE A 16 -22.74 -27.00 -64.09
C PHE A 16 -23.05 -27.31 -62.62
N ARG A 17 -24.02 -28.20 -62.34
CA ARG A 17 -24.31 -28.64 -60.96
C ARG A 17 -23.14 -29.39 -60.29
N ARG A 18 -22.37 -30.17 -61.05
CA ARG A 18 -21.16 -30.83 -60.56
C ARG A 18 -20.08 -29.80 -60.24
N PHE A 19 -19.82 -28.85 -61.11
CA PHE A 19 -18.89 -27.77 -60.91
C PHE A 19 -19.27 -26.95 -59.69
N LEU A 20 -20.52 -26.56 -59.55
CA LEU A 20 -21.01 -25.80 -58.40
C LEU A 20 -20.81 -26.55 -57.07
N ARG A 21 -21.04 -27.85 -57.04
CA ARG A 21 -20.78 -28.67 -55.84
C ARG A 21 -19.30 -28.73 -55.47
N ILE A 22 -18.44 -28.96 -56.44
CA ILE A 22 -16.99 -29.00 -56.23
C ILE A 22 -16.49 -27.63 -55.72
N TYR A 23 -16.93 -26.55 -56.37
CA TYR A 23 -16.59 -25.19 -55.98
C TYR A 23 -17.08 -24.86 -54.58
N ALA A 24 -18.32 -25.19 -54.24
CA ALA A 24 -18.86 -24.99 -52.88
C ALA A 24 -18.12 -25.82 -51.82
N SER A 25 -17.70 -27.04 -52.16
CA SER A 25 -16.91 -27.86 -51.25
C SER A 25 -15.52 -27.27 -51.01
N ILE A 26 -14.83 -26.79 -52.02
CA ILE A 26 -13.52 -26.15 -51.92
C ILE A 26 -13.64 -24.86 -51.13
N LEU A 27 -14.65 -24.04 -51.38
CA LEU A 27 -14.91 -22.81 -50.63
C LEU A 27 -15.20 -23.11 -49.15
N GLY A 28 -16.01 -24.14 -48.87
CA GLY A 28 -16.31 -24.56 -47.51
C GLY A 28 -15.08 -25.00 -46.75
N ILE A 29 -14.20 -25.80 -47.38
CA ILE A 29 -12.93 -26.22 -46.74
C ILE A 29 -12.02 -25.00 -46.49
N ALA A 30 -11.88 -24.10 -47.49
CA ALA A 30 -11.08 -22.89 -47.34
C ALA A 30 -11.59 -22.00 -46.17
N THR A 31 -12.91 -21.85 -46.06
CA THR A 31 -13.52 -21.10 -44.96
C THR A 31 -13.21 -21.73 -43.61
N ILE A 32 -13.31 -23.05 -43.48
CA ILE A 32 -12.98 -23.77 -42.23
C ILE A 32 -11.51 -23.53 -41.86
N VAL A 33 -10.59 -23.66 -42.80
CA VAL A 33 -9.15 -23.41 -42.59
C VAL A 33 -8.90 -22.00 -42.10
N VAL A 34 -9.52 -21.00 -42.76
CA VAL A 34 -9.40 -19.59 -42.33
C VAL A 34 -9.95 -19.42 -40.91
N CYS A 35 -11.11 -19.98 -40.60
CA CYS A 35 -11.68 -19.92 -39.24
C CYS A 35 -10.75 -20.53 -38.17
N ILE A 36 -10.11 -21.65 -38.47
CA ILE A 36 -9.16 -22.30 -37.51
C ILE A 36 -7.95 -21.38 -37.30
N ILE A 37 -7.40 -20.78 -38.37
CA ILE A 37 -6.23 -19.86 -38.24
C ILE A 37 -6.61 -18.61 -37.44
N VAL A 38 -7.76 -18.01 -37.75
CA VAL A 38 -8.24 -16.82 -37.04
C VAL A 38 -8.50 -17.13 -35.56
N TRP A 39 -9.15 -18.26 -35.29
CA TRP A 39 -9.40 -18.70 -33.93
C TRP A 39 -8.10 -18.89 -33.12
N GLY A 40 -7.09 -19.56 -33.68
CA GLY A 40 -5.79 -19.74 -33.06
C GLY A 40 -5.09 -18.40 -32.74
N ARG A 41 -5.15 -17.45 -33.70
CA ARG A 41 -4.58 -16.10 -33.47
C ARG A 41 -5.34 -15.32 -32.41
N LEU A 42 -6.67 -15.41 -32.38
CA LEU A 42 -7.51 -14.76 -31.38
C LEU A 42 -7.23 -15.30 -29.97
N LYS A 43 -7.09 -16.62 -29.85
CA LYS A 43 -6.75 -17.25 -28.58
C LYS A 43 -5.40 -16.78 -28.07
N ASN A 44 -4.36 -16.78 -28.90
CA ASN A 44 -3.04 -16.30 -28.51
C ASN A 44 -3.06 -14.81 -28.11
N TYR A 45 -3.85 -14.00 -28.82
CA TYR A 45 -4.03 -12.58 -28.49
C TYR A 45 -4.71 -12.41 -27.12
N GLN A 46 -5.77 -13.18 -26.86
CA GLN A 46 -6.47 -13.17 -25.58
C GLN A 46 -5.57 -13.59 -24.44
N GLU A 47 -4.82 -14.68 -24.60
CA GLU A 47 -3.86 -15.15 -23.59
C GLU A 47 -2.79 -14.07 -23.31
N SER A 48 -2.27 -13.42 -24.35
CA SER A 48 -1.29 -12.33 -24.21
C SER A 48 -1.89 -11.13 -23.49
N TYR A 49 -3.13 -10.77 -23.80
CA TYR A 49 -3.86 -9.68 -23.14
C TYR A 49 -4.10 -9.99 -21.65
N ASP A 50 -4.62 -11.18 -21.34
CA ASP A 50 -4.92 -11.59 -19.96
C ASP A 50 -3.65 -11.69 -19.11
N ASN A 51 -2.56 -12.20 -19.69
CA ASN A 51 -1.25 -12.24 -19.04
C ASN A 51 -0.72 -10.83 -18.75
N SER A 52 -0.82 -9.92 -19.72
CA SER A 52 -0.39 -8.54 -19.55
C SER A 52 -1.24 -7.82 -18.50
N LYS A 53 -2.56 -7.96 -18.55
CA LYS A 53 -3.49 -7.41 -17.57
C LYS A 53 -3.18 -7.90 -16.15
N SER A 54 -2.92 -9.20 -15.99
CA SER A 54 -2.55 -9.78 -14.70
C SER A 54 -1.20 -9.27 -14.21
N LYS A 55 -0.20 -9.20 -15.10
CA LYS A 55 1.15 -8.73 -14.79
C LYS A 55 1.19 -7.30 -14.29
N HIS A 56 0.38 -6.43 -14.89
CA HIS A 56 0.33 -5.00 -14.58
C HIS A 56 -0.88 -4.62 -13.71
N SER A 57 -1.47 -5.58 -12.98
CA SER A 57 -2.59 -5.27 -12.10
C SER A 57 -2.13 -4.54 -10.84
N PRO A 58 -2.89 -3.54 -10.33
CA PRO A 58 -2.60 -2.92 -9.04
C PRO A 58 -2.59 -3.93 -7.89
N ASP A 59 -3.45 -4.95 -7.95
CA ASP A 59 -3.52 -5.99 -6.92
C ASP A 59 -2.25 -6.85 -6.88
N LYS A 60 -1.59 -7.10 -8.04
CA LYS A 60 -0.28 -7.77 -8.06
C LYS A 60 0.79 -6.94 -7.36
N PHE A 61 0.83 -5.65 -7.65
CA PHE A 61 1.74 -4.73 -6.95
C PHE A 61 1.52 -4.78 -5.44
N MET A 62 0.25 -4.77 -4.99
CA MET A 62 -0.09 -4.81 -3.57
C MET A 62 0.28 -6.15 -2.92
N ASN A 63 0.11 -7.28 -3.59
CA ASN A 63 0.59 -8.57 -3.09
C ASN A 63 2.10 -8.53 -2.85
N GLU A 64 2.87 -8.10 -3.85
CA GLU A 64 4.32 -7.98 -3.73
C GLU A 64 4.75 -6.96 -2.65
N PHE A 65 3.95 -5.91 -2.46
CA PHE A 65 4.18 -4.91 -1.43
C PHE A 65 4.00 -5.48 -0.02
N VAL A 66 2.87 -6.13 0.28
CA VAL A 66 2.60 -6.67 1.64
C VAL A 66 3.46 -7.87 1.97
N ASP A 67 3.75 -8.74 1.00
CA ASP A 67 4.62 -9.92 1.17
C ASP A 67 6.07 -9.54 1.53
N ASN A 68 6.46 -8.32 1.24
CA ASN A 68 7.83 -7.83 1.45
C ASN A 68 7.94 -6.72 2.50
N LEU A 69 6.93 -6.49 3.33
CA LEU A 69 6.99 -5.49 4.40
C LEU A 69 7.87 -6.01 5.54
N ASP A 70 9.09 -5.48 5.62
CA ASP A 70 10.02 -5.65 6.73
C ASP A 70 10.32 -4.29 7.40
N TYR A 71 11.11 -4.32 8.49
CA TYR A 71 11.48 -3.10 9.21
C TYR A 71 12.16 -2.06 8.32
N GLU A 72 13.11 -2.46 7.48
CA GLU A 72 13.90 -1.54 6.66
C GLU A 72 13.03 -0.84 5.60
N LYS A 73 12.12 -1.57 4.99
CA LYS A 73 11.17 -1.02 4.02
C LYS A 73 10.17 -0.09 4.69
N ILE A 74 9.60 -0.49 5.83
CA ILE A 74 8.69 0.34 6.60
C ILE A 74 9.41 1.62 7.04
N LEU A 75 10.65 1.54 7.53
CA LEU A 75 11.45 2.71 7.88
C LEU A 75 11.68 3.63 6.67
N GLY A 76 11.98 3.05 5.53
CA GLY A 76 12.11 3.80 4.26
C GLY A 76 10.82 4.54 3.90
N TYR A 77 9.66 3.89 4.03
CA TYR A 77 8.37 4.51 3.77
C TYR A 77 8.02 5.59 4.79
N VAL A 78 8.24 5.35 6.08
CA VAL A 78 8.03 6.35 7.14
C VAL A 78 8.92 7.59 6.91
N LYS A 79 10.16 7.40 6.46
CA LYS A 79 11.06 8.52 6.14
C LYS A 79 10.62 9.31 4.90
N ASN A 80 10.13 8.62 3.87
CA ASN A 80 9.79 9.23 2.59
C ASN A 80 8.41 9.89 2.57
N TYR A 81 7.43 9.29 3.25
CA TYR A 81 6.04 9.76 3.22
C TYR A 81 5.62 10.46 4.53
N GLY A 82 6.43 10.32 5.58
CA GLY A 82 6.17 10.95 6.85
C GLY A 82 5.08 10.28 7.67
N ILE A 83 4.82 10.83 8.86
CA ILE A 83 3.74 10.46 9.76
C ILE A 83 3.05 11.77 10.15
N ASN A 84 1.71 11.80 10.08
CA ASN A 84 0.90 12.99 10.39
C ASN A 84 0.73 13.22 11.90
N VAL A 85 1.71 12.82 12.72
CA VAL A 85 1.70 13.07 14.16
C VAL A 85 2.88 13.97 14.49
N GLU A 86 2.61 15.17 14.92
CA GLU A 86 3.61 16.06 15.53
C GLU A 86 4.04 15.47 16.88
N THR A 87 4.98 14.55 16.86
CA THR A 87 5.59 13.99 18.04
C THR A 87 7.01 14.49 18.10
N GLY A 88 7.21 15.60 18.80
CA GLY A 88 8.49 16.31 18.80
C GLY A 88 9.73 15.48 19.15
N ILE A 89 9.59 14.35 19.83
CA ILE A 89 10.74 13.55 20.35
C ILE A 89 10.71 12.09 19.87
N ASN A 90 9.63 11.61 19.24
CA ASN A 90 9.61 10.24 18.76
C ASN A 90 10.31 10.15 17.41
N PRO A 91 11.45 9.47 17.33
CA PRO A 91 12.12 9.29 16.06
C PRO A 91 11.27 8.41 15.14
N LYS A 92 11.39 8.63 13.83
CA LYS A 92 10.72 7.84 12.80
C LYS A 92 11.00 6.35 12.93
N GLU A 93 12.14 6.00 13.49
CA GLU A 93 12.57 4.64 13.81
C GLU A 93 11.64 3.95 14.81
N ASN A 94 11.12 4.66 15.82
CA ASN A 94 10.17 4.09 16.78
C ASN A 94 8.83 3.75 16.13
N HIS A 95 8.33 4.61 15.22
CA HIS A 95 7.12 4.34 14.47
C HIS A 95 7.31 3.16 13.51
N ALA A 96 8.44 3.12 12.81
CA ALA A 96 8.77 2.00 11.93
C ALA A 96 8.89 0.68 12.71
N ALA A 97 9.51 0.70 13.89
CA ALA A 97 9.61 -0.48 14.74
C ALA A 97 8.24 -0.97 15.24
N TYR A 98 7.35 -0.05 15.60
CA TYR A 98 5.97 -0.39 15.99
C TYR A 98 5.21 -1.07 14.84
N PHE A 99 5.18 -0.45 13.65
CA PHE A 99 4.49 -1.03 12.50
C PHE A 99 5.10 -2.36 12.05
N ALA A 100 6.43 -2.47 12.09
CA ALA A 100 7.11 -3.72 11.77
C ALA A 100 6.78 -4.83 12.79
N ALA A 101 6.67 -4.50 14.07
CA ALA A 101 6.25 -5.46 15.09
C ALA A 101 4.82 -5.93 14.88
N CYS A 102 3.89 -5.04 14.52
CA CYS A 102 2.52 -5.42 14.16
C CYS A 102 2.49 -6.37 12.96
N VAL A 103 3.23 -6.04 11.89
CA VAL A 103 3.33 -6.90 10.69
C VAL A 103 3.96 -8.25 11.02
N ALA A 104 5.00 -8.29 11.85
CA ALA A 104 5.66 -9.55 12.25
C ALA A 104 4.76 -10.44 13.10
N ALA A 105 3.88 -9.86 13.93
CA ALA A 105 2.95 -10.59 14.79
C ALA A 105 1.76 -11.18 14.02
N ASP A 106 1.14 -10.39 13.14
CA ASP A 106 -0.19 -10.67 12.58
C ASP A 106 -0.19 -10.82 11.04
N GLY A 107 0.95 -10.58 10.40
CA GLY A 107 1.07 -10.53 8.94
C GLY A 107 0.48 -9.25 8.35
N ALA A 108 0.85 -8.95 7.10
CA ALA A 108 0.29 -7.82 6.37
C ALA A 108 -0.78 -8.27 5.39
N LYS A 109 -1.86 -7.50 5.26
CA LYS A 109 -2.91 -7.68 4.26
C LYS A 109 -3.38 -6.32 3.75
N TYR A 110 -4.15 -6.31 2.67
CA TYR A 110 -4.70 -5.08 2.11
C TYR A 110 -6.14 -5.28 1.64
N ASP A 111 -6.90 -4.17 1.65
CA ASP A 111 -8.23 -4.09 1.07
C ASP A 111 -8.35 -2.84 0.19
N LYS A 112 -9.30 -2.86 -0.75
CA LYS A 112 -9.59 -1.67 -1.57
C LYS A 112 -10.29 -0.63 -0.72
N ASN A 113 -9.72 0.58 -0.67
CA ASN A 113 -10.31 1.70 0.03
C ASN A 113 -11.56 2.21 -0.70
N ASP A 114 -12.48 2.86 0.01
CA ASP A 114 -13.71 3.46 -0.56
C ASP A 114 -13.44 4.45 -1.70
N LYS A 115 -12.25 5.05 -1.74
CA LYS A 115 -11.80 5.99 -2.79
C LYS A 115 -11.12 5.29 -3.96
N TYR A 116 -11.14 3.94 -4.00
CA TYR A 116 -10.50 3.19 -5.07
C TYR A 116 -11.13 3.50 -6.43
N THR A 117 -10.28 3.75 -7.43
CA THR A 117 -10.66 3.78 -8.85
C THR A 117 -9.61 3.04 -9.68
N SER A 118 -9.97 2.60 -10.89
CA SER A 118 -9.02 1.92 -11.79
C SER A 118 -7.87 2.82 -12.27
N VAL A 119 -8.06 4.15 -12.24
CA VAL A 119 -7.04 5.14 -12.65
C VAL A 119 -6.17 5.57 -11.47
N MET A 120 -6.74 5.58 -10.28
CA MET A 120 -6.06 5.92 -9.03
C MET A 120 -6.42 4.88 -7.97
N PRO A 121 -5.75 3.73 -7.97
CA PRO A 121 -5.98 2.71 -6.98
C PRO A 121 -5.56 3.20 -5.58
N VAL A 122 -6.46 3.06 -4.62
CA VAL A 122 -6.23 3.39 -3.21
C VAL A 122 -6.53 2.15 -2.38
N TYR A 123 -5.62 1.82 -1.47
CA TYR A 123 -5.71 0.64 -0.63
C TYR A 123 -5.51 0.99 0.84
N ASP A 124 -6.24 0.32 1.70
CA ASP A 124 -5.98 0.25 3.13
C ASP A 124 -5.04 -0.94 3.39
N VAL A 125 -3.97 -0.71 4.13
CA VAL A 125 -2.98 -1.72 4.52
C VAL A 125 -3.16 -2.03 6.00
N TYR A 126 -3.23 -3.32 6.33
CA TYR A 126 -3.48 -3.81 7.68
C TYR A 126 -2.35 -4.72 8.15
N ALA A 127 -2.12 -4.72 9.47
CA ALA A 127 -1.43 -5.78 10.20
C ALA A 127 -2.49 -6.48 11.06
N GLY A 128 -2.78 -7.74 10.74
CA GLY A 128 -3.95 -8.41 11.33
C GLY A 128 -5.25 -7.65 11.02
N ASP A 129 -5.92 -7.14 12.05
CA ASP A 129 -7.14 -6.33 11.93
C ASP A 129 -6.88 -4.82 12.10
N THR A 130 -5.67 -4.44 12.45
CA THR A 130 -5.28 -3.04 12.65
C THR A 130 -4.85 -2.41 11.33
N ARG A 131 -5.51 -1.32 10.92
CA ARG A 131 -5.08 -0.55 9.76
C ARG A 131 -3.82 0.24 10.10
N ILE A 132 -2.74 -0.01 9.36
CA ILE A 132 -1.44 0.64 9.57
C ILE A 132 -1.17 1.78 8.60
N ALA A 133 -1.75 1.74 7.39
CA ALA A 133 -1.55 2.79 6.40
C ALA A 133 -2.66 2.82 5.35
N VAL A 134 -2.79 3.97 4.69
CA VAL A 134 -3.53 4.14 3.44
C VAL A 134 -2.53 4.45 2.33
N LEU A 135 -2.60 3.70 1.24
CA LEU A 135 -1.65 3.77 0.14
C LEU A 135 -2.37 4.09 -1.17
N SER A 136 -1.91 5.10 -1.89
CA SER A 136 -2.38 5.40 -3.23
C SER A 136 -1.32 5.09 -4.28
N LEU A 137 -1.73 4.51 -5.41
CA LEU A 137 -0.86 4.17 -6.52
C LEU A 137 -1.02 5.14 -7.69
N LYS A 138 0.02 5.23 -8.51
CA LYS A 138 0.00 5.88 -9.82
C LYS A 138 0.70 5.02 -10.85
N ALA A 139 0.31 5.18 -12.12
CA ALA A 139 0.98 4.54 -13.23
C ALA A 139 2.47 4.92 -13.28
N ASP A 140 3.32 3.94 -13.56
CA ASP A 140 4.76 4.11 -13.74
C ASP A 140 5.20 3.70 -15.14
N GLY A 141 6.08 4.52 -15.73
CA GLY A 141 6.64 4.24 -17.04
C GLY A 141 5.66 4.37 -18.21
N LYS A 142 6.06 3.74 -19.32
CA LYS A 142 5.25 3.67 -20.55
C LYS A 142 4.32 2.47 -20.48
N SER A 143 3.16 2.60 -21.13
CA SER A 143 2.26 1.47 -21.32
C SER A 143 2.89 0.41 -22.21
N ASP A 144 2.51 -0.84 -21.99
CA ASP A 144 2.78 -1.94 -22.89
C ASP A 144 1.94 -1.85 -24.18
N SER A 145 2.02 -2.88 -25.04
CA SER A 145 1.27 -2.95 -26.30
C SER A 145 -0.25 -3.00 -26.14
N PHE A 146 -0.75 -3.31 -24.95
CA PHE A 146 -2.18 -3.37 -24.60
C PHE A 146 -2.66 -2.15 -23.81
N GLY A 147 -1.77 -1.21 -23.50
CA GLY A 147 -2.10 0.00 -22.76
C GLY A 147 -2.02 -0.15 -21.23
N PHE A 148 -1.51 -1.27 -20.70
CA PHE A 148 -1.29 -1.47 -19.27
C PHE A 148 0.02 -0.84 -18.81
N HIS A 149 0.04 -0.37 -17.55
CA HIS A 149 1.19 0.27 -16.93
C HIS A 149 1.62 -0.50 -15.69
N ASP A 150 2.90 -0.42 -15.34
CA ASP A 150 3.36 -0.75 -14.00
C ASP A 150 2.87 0.29 -12.99
N TRP A 151 2.93 -0.06 -11.71
CA TRP A 151 2.44 0.78 -10.63
C TRP A 151 3.57 1.16 -9.69
N LYS A 152 3.48 2.35 -9.12
CA LYS A 152 4.33 2.80 -8.02
C LYS A 152 3.52 3.57 -6.99
N ILE A 153 4.06 3.66 -5.79
CA ILE A 153 3.46 4.45 -4.73
C ILE A 153 3.44 5.92 -5.17
N ARG A 154 2.25 6.50 -5.13
CA ARG A 154 2.04 7.94 -5.29
C ARG A 154 2.15 8.64 -3.95
N ASP A 155 1.46 8.09 -2.95
CA ASP A 155 1.34 8.65 -1.62
C ASP A 155 1.03 7.53 -0.62
N MET A 156 1.48 7.71 0.61
CA MET A 156 1.25 6.77 1.71
C MET A 156 1.05 7.58 3.00
N ALA A 157 -0.05 7.32 3.67
CA ALA A 157 -0.35 7.92 4.96
C ALA A 157 -0.42 6.80 6.01
N PHE A 158 0.45 6.87 7.03
CA PHE A 158 0.41 5.95 8.14
C PHE A 158 -0.73 6.28 9.09
N ASP A 159 -1.46 5.26 9.53
CA ASP A 159 -2.52 5.40 10.53
C ASP A 159 -1.90 5.25 11.92
N THR A 160 -2.00 6.30 12.71
CA THR A 160 -1.44 6.35 14.07
C THR A 160 -2.51 6.34 15.15
N ASN A 161 -3.79 6.17 14.77
CA ASN A 161 -4.91 6.22 15.71
C ASN A 161 -4.88 5.09 16.75
N GLU A 162 -4.34 3.94 16.37
CA GLU A 162 -4.20 2.77 17.26
C GLU A 162 -2.94 2.82 18.13
N ILE A 163 -2.08 3.84 17.98
CA ILE A 163 -0.89 3.99 18.80
C ILE A 163 -1.26 4.62 20.14
N ASP A 164 -0.99 3.90 21.25
CA ASP A 164 -1.20 4.38 22.60
C ASP A 164 -0.11 5.41 22.99
N TYR A 165 -0.35 6.66 22.67
CA TYR A 165 0.53 7.77 23.04
C TYR A 165 0.36 8.14 24.51
N LYS A 166 1.48 8.36 25.20
CA LYS A 166 1.52 8.68 26.63
C LYS A 166 2.23 9.99 26.88
N THR A 167 1.83 10.66 27.96
CA THR A 167 2.56 11.81 28.49
C THR A 167 3.60 11.32 29.50
N THR A 168 4.84 11.74 29.33
CA THR A 168 5.95 11.43 30.24
C THR A 168 6.39 12.69 30.96
N THR A 169 6.30 12.68 32.29
CA THR A 169 6.77 13.78 33.13
C THR A 169 8.08 13.37 33.79
N VAL A 170 9.11 14.19 33.67
CA VAL A 170 10.45 13.94 34.22
C VAL A 170 10.92 15.17 35.00
N THR A 171 11.39 14.96 36.22
CA THR A 171 12.00 16.00 37.02
C THR A 171 13.48 15.71 37.20
N VAL A 172 14.33 16.69 36.87
CA VAL A 172 15.80 16.60 37.00
C VAL A 172 16.33 17.76 37.79
N ASN A 173 17.56 17.66 38.29
CA ASN A 173 18.22 18.81 38.93
C ASN A 173 18.47 19.93 37.88
N GLU A 174 18.36 21.17 38.34
CA GLU A 174 18.64 22.34 37.51
C GLU A 174 20.05 22.26 36.90
N GLY A 175 20.14 22.55 35.60
CA GLY A 175 21.39 22.53 34.83
C GLY A 175 21.77 21.15 34.24
N MET A 176 20.97 20.11 34.49
CA MET A 176 21.16 18.80 33.83
C MET A 176 20.54 18.78 32.46
N VAL A 177 21.20 18.14 31.51
CA VAL A 177 20.66 17.92 30.17
C VAL A 177 19.84 16.63 30.19
N LEU A 178 18.51 16.79 30.02
CA LEU A 178 17.59 15.65 29.87
C LEU A 178 17.68 15.11 28.42
N LYS A 179 17.82 13.78 28.31
CA LYS A 179 17.74 13.08 27.04
C LYS A 179 16.63 12.04 27.06
N TYR A 180 15.83 12.02 26.02
CA TYR A 180 14.79 11.02 25.76
C TYR A 180 15.16 10.22 24.50
N ASN A 181 15.34 8.91 24.65
CA ASN A 181 15.83 8.02 23.58
C ASN A 181 17.11 8.54 22.90
N GLY A 182 18.02 9.15 23.69
CA GLY A 182 19.28 9.70 23.20
C GLY A 182 19.20 11.11 22.61
N GLN A 183 18.01 11.66 22.37
CA GLN A 183 17.82 13.05 21.95
C GLN A 183 17.71 14.00 23.14
N ALA A 184 18.38 15.16 23.09
CA ALA A 184 18.23 16.18 24.10
C ALA A 184 16.80 16.75 24.04
N VAL A 185 16.21 16.89 25.23
CA VAL A 185 14.90 17.51 25.43
C VAL A 185 15.08 18.99 25.57
N GLY A 186 14.47 19.78 24.68
CA GLY A 186 14.59 21.25 24.68
C GLY A 186 13.75 21.91 25.75
N ASP A 187 13.96 23.22 25.92
CA ASP A 187 13.25 24.05 26.92
C ASP A 187 11.76 24.18 26.63
N GLU A 188 11.31 23.92 25.40
CA GLU A 188 9.90 23.91 25.01
C GLU A 188 9.06 22.86 25.74
N TYR A 189 9.69 21.83 26.28
CA TYR A 189 9.06 20.79 27.11
C TYR A 189 9.08 21.08 28.60
N LYS A 190 9.79 22.16 29.00
CA LYS A 190 9.91 22.56 30.39
C LYS A 190 8.63 23.26 30.84
N ILE A 191 8.15 22.85 32.00
CA ILE A 191 7.03 23.51 32.70
C ILE A 191 7.47 24.24 33.92
N ASP A 192 6.88 25.42 34.17
CA ASP A 192 7.03 26.12 35.42
C ASP A 192 6.27 25.38 36.52
N SER A 193 6.99 24.80 37.46
CA SER A 193 6.41 24.06 38.56
C SER A 193 6.27 25.00 39.78
N THR A 194 5.08 25.57 39.94
CA THR A 194 4.73 26.37 41.12
C THR A 194 4.81 25.59 42.38
N ASP A 195 4.65 24.27 42.36
CA ASP A 195 4.79 23.37 43.52
C ASP A 195 6.22 23.33 44.03
N ASN A 196 7.23 23.43 43.17
CA ASN A 196 8.62 23.49 43.56
C ASN A 196 8.95 24.77 44.31
N ASP A 197 8.33 25.90 43.95
CA ASP A 197 8.55 27.16 44.67
C ASP A 197 7.94 27.14 46.07
N ALA A 198 6.78 26.52 46.25
CA ALA A 198 6.17 26.34 47.57
C ALA A 198 7.01 25.42 48.47
N ILE A 199 7.58 24.33 47.92
CA ILE A 199 8.48 23.42 48.64
C ILE A 199 9.77 24.13 49.01
N ARG A 200 10.36 24.92 48.10
CA ARG A 200 11.57 25.75 48.37
C ARG A 200 11.33 26.80 49.43
N ALA A 201 10.19 27.47 49.41
CA ALA A 201 9.83 28.46 50.40
C ALA A 201 9.72 27.82 51.82
N LYS A 202 9.08 26.65 51.95
CA LYS A 202 9.00 25.90 53.20
C LYS A 202 10.38 25.42 53.67
N ALA A 203 11.21 24.91 52.78
CA ALA A 203 12.55 24.44 53.13
C ALA A 203 13.44 25.60 53.62
N ARG A 204 13.40 26.75 52.94
CA ARG A 204 14.11 27.96 53.38
C ARG A 204 13.66 28.43 54.78
N ALA A 205 12.36 28.37 55.05
CA ALA A 205 11.80 28.71 56.34
C ALA A 205 12.30 27.76 57.47
N LEU A 206 12.66 26.54 57.12
CA LEU A 206 13.21 25.52 58.03
C LEU A 206 14.75 25.50 58.05
N GLY A 207 15.41 26.42 57.35
CA GLY A 207 16.87 26.46 57.22
C GLY A 207 17.47 25.30 56.41
N ALA A 208 16.65 24.61 55.60
CA ALA A 208 17.08 23.53 54.75
C ALA A 208 17.33 24.02 53.31
N SER A 209 18.35 23.46 52.65
CA SER A 209 18.60 23.70 51.24
C SER A 209 17.89 22.62 50.41
N VAL A 210 17.01 23.01 49.52
CA VAL A 210 16.38 22.12 48.54
C VAL A 210 17.02 22.36 47.17
N PRO A 211 17.50 21.32 46.50
CA PRO A 211 18.04 21.48 45.15
C PRO A 211 17.03 22.12 44.22
N ALA A 212 17.49 23.01 43.35
CA ALA A 212 16.68 23.50 42.28
C ALA A 212 16.42 22.35 41.28
N VAL A 213 15.18 22.20 40.86
CA VAL A 213 14.78 21.16 39.95
C VAL A 213 13.98 21.74 38.77
N GLU A 214 14.09 21.12 37.63
CA GLU A 214 13.36 21.43 36.39
C GLU A 214 12.45 20.25 36.05
N THR A 215 11.22 20.56 35.66
CA THR A 215 10.25 19.53 35.28
C THR A 215 9.93 19.68 33.81
N TYR A 216 10.00 18.56 33.09
CA TYR A 216 9.70 18.45 31.64
C TYR A 216 8.48 17.58 31.47
N VAL A 217 7.60 17.99 30.55
CA VAL A 217 6.42 17.22 30.11
C VAL A 217 6.53 16.92 28.64
N ILE A 218 6.81 15.66 28.34
CA ILE A 218 6.92 15.15 26.97
C ILE A 218 5.62 14.45 26.64
N LYS A 219 4.85 15.04 25.71
CA LYS A 219 3.58 14.48 25.24
C LYS A 219 3.81 13.52 24.07
N ASP A 220 2.81 12.70 23.80
CA ASP A 220 2.75 11.84 22.62
C ASP A 220 3.94 10.87 22.49
N THR A 221 4.44 10.37 23.63
CA THR A 221 5.49 9.34 23.66
C THR A 221 4.90 7.93 23.55
N PHE A 222 5.56 7.04 22.81
CA PHE A 222 5.19 5.62 22.73
C PHE A 222 6.44 4.73 22.58
N GLY A 223 6.27 3.43 22.73
CA GLY A 223 7.38 2.47 22.62
C GLY A 223 8.31 2.45 23.82
N SER A 224 9.53 1.98 23.61
CA SER A 224 10.57 1.92 24.67
C SER A 224 11.03 3.32 25.07
N ARG A 225 11.21 3.53 26.38
CA ARG A 225 11.59 4.82 26.94
C ARG A 225 12.95 4.67 27.59
N ASN A 226 13.95 5.32 27.04
CA ASN A 226 15.25 5.48 27.64
C ASN A 226 15.44 6.95 28.05
N ILE A 227 15.35 7.22 29.32
CA ILE A 227 15.46 8.58 29.86
C ILE A 227 16.77 8.65 30.64
N THR A 228 17.63 9.60 30.26
CA THR A 228 18.91 9.88 30.95
C THR A 228 19.04 11.36 31.23
N ALA A 229 19.65 11.70 32.35
CA ALA A 229 20.02 13.07 32.71
C ALA A 229 21.52 13.12 33.00
N THR A 230 22.23 14.05 32.38
CA THR A 230 23.68 14.21 32.50
C THR A 230 24.09 15.64 32.77
#